data_a4b60e1eb19170f213163bbaa0912175
#
_entry.id   a4b60e1eb19170f213163bbaa0912175
#
_cell.length_a   1.000
_cell.length_b   1.000
_cell.length_c   1.000
_cell.angle_alpha   90.00
_cell.angle_beta   90.00
_cell.angle_gamma   90.00
#
_symmetry.space_group_name_H-M   'P 1'
#
loop_
_entity.id
_entity.type
_entity.pdbx_description
1 polymer ?
#
loop_
_entity_poly.entity_id
_entity_poly.type
_entity_poly.pdbx_seq_one_letter_code
_entity_poly.pdbx_strand_id
1 'polypeptide(L)'
;KMGLIKSGNTDFSGLTPEDDEAIAERLWPIVREMARVADENGQSLIIEGVSLPVVEAGRFAHGLGKSRAAAFAIVFSEKYIRNHYELICQKASAFERRVHQDPPALIDLLSDHASIRSDAINNGWTLLEIDSPDVWERKIGRQQDFPAEILKALAA
;
A
#
# COMPACT_ATOMS: atom_id res chain seq x y z
N LYS A 1 -1.96 6.91 -10.73
CA LYS A 1 -2.91 6.36 -11.74
C LYS A 1 -3.17 7.33 -12.87
N MET A 2 -3.82 8.48 -12.63
CA MET A 2 -4.17 9.46 -13.68
C MET A 2 -2.99 9.90 -14.56
N GLY A 3 -1.81 10.05 -13.98
CA GLY A 3 -0.61 10.40 -14.76
C GLY A 3 -0.22 9.32 -15.77
N LEU A 4 -0.34 8.06 -15.40
CA LEU A 4 -0.07 6.92 -16.29
C LEU A 4 -1.12 6.82 -17.41
N ILE A 5 -2.40 6.94 -17.06
CA ILE A 5 -3.50 6.87 -18.02
C ILE A 5 -3.40 8.03 -19.04
N LYS A 6 -3.05 9.23 -18.58
CA LYS A 6 -2.90 10.43 -19.42
C LYS A 6 -1.53 10.57 -20.10
N SER A 7 -0.58 9.70 -19.83
CA SER A 7 0.78 9.80 -20.36
C SER A 7 0.88 9.52 -21.86
N GLY A 8 -0.19 9.03 -22.49
CA GLY A 8 -0.18 8.57 -23.87
C GLY A 8 0.49 7.21 -24.07
N ASN A 9 0.89 6.54 -22.98
CA ASN A 9 1.38 5.18 -23.07
C ASN A 9 0.24 4.23 -23.46
N THR A 10 0.39 3.53 -24.56
CA THR A 10 -0.61 2.62 -25.13
C THR A 10 -0.98 1.49 -24.18
N ASP A 11 -0.06 1.06 -23.30
CA ASP A 11 -0.29 -0.01 -22.33
C ASP A 11 -1.32 0.36 -21.27
N PHE A 12 -1.54 1.67 -21.03
CA PHE A 12 -2.53 2.17 -20.07
C PHE A 12 -3.74 2.83 -20.76
N SER A 13 -3.80 2.77 -22.10
CA SER A 13 -4.93 3.31 -22.85
C SER A 13 -6.20 2.52 -22.58
N GLY A 14 -7.32 3.22 -22.43
CA GLY A 14 -8.62 2.61 -22.16
C GLY A 14 -8.86 2.18 -20.72
N LEU A 15 -7.91 2.41 -19.81
CA LEU A 15 -8.12 2.20 -18.37
C LEU A 15 -8.72 3.44 -17.71
N THR A 16 -9.49 3.21 -16.67
CA THR A 16 -9.98 4.23 -15.75
C THR A 16 -9.23 4.15 -14.40
N PRO A 17 -9.30 5.17 -13.54
CA PRO A 17 -8.67 5.12 -12.22
C PRO A 17 -9.22 4.01 -11.31
N GLU A 18 -10.40 3.49 -11.62
CA GLU A 18 -11.10 2.43 -10.89
C GLU A 18 -10.61 1.02 -11.28
N ASP A 19 -9.88 0.89 -12.40
CA ASP A 19 -9.34 -0.38 -12.89
C ASP A 19 -8.06 -0.79 -12.14
N ASP A 20 -8.14 -0.89 -10.80
CA ASP A 20 -6.98 -1.12 -9.93
C ASP A 20 -6.22 -2.39 -10.26
N GLU A 21 -6.92 -3.50 -10.50
CA GLU A 21 -6.34 -4.79 -10.81
C GLU A 21 -5.58 -4.74 -12.15
N ALA A 22 -6.22 -4.24 -13.20
CA ALA A 22 -5.59 -4.10 -14.51
C ALA A 22 -4.39 -3.13 -14.50
N ILE A 23 -4.46 -2.08 -13.69
CA ILE A 23 -3.33 -1.15 -13.48
C ILE A 23 -2.18 -1.88 -12.75
N ALA A 24 -2.49 -2.64 -11.71
CA ALA A 24 -1.50 -3.40 -10.96
C ALA A 24 -0.78 -4.42 -11.83
N GLU A 25 -1.51 -5.19 -12.64
CA GLU A 25 -0.95 -6.17 -13.58
C GLU A 25 0.01 -5.53 -14.58
N ARG A 26 -0.34 -4.37 -15.12
CA ARG A 26 0.51 -3.67 -16.11
C ARG A 26 1.70 -2.95 -15.48
N LEU A 27 1.58 -2.47 -14.25
CA LEU A 27 2.66 -1.82 -13.52
C LEU A 27 3.66 -2.81 -12.94
N TRP A 28 3.20 -3.96 -12.49
CA TRP A 28 4.02 -4.89 -11.74
C TRP A 28 5.32 -5.31 -12.44
N PRO A 29 5.35 -5.65 -13.73
CA PRO A 29 6.60 -5.99 -14.41
C PRO A 29 7.65 -4.88 -14.31
N ILE A 30 7.23 -3.62 -14.42
CA ILE A 30 8.12 -2.45 -14.34
C ILE A 30 8.64 -2.28 -12.91
N VAL A 31 7.72 -2.30 -11.94
CA VAL A 31 8.05 -2.13 -10.51
C VAL A 31 8.99 -3.24 -10.04
N ARG A 32 8.73 -4.48 -10.44
CA ARG A 32 9.58 -5.63 -10.12
C ARG A 32 11.01 -5.46 -10.65
N GLU A 33 11.17 -5.03 -11.91
CA GLU A 33 12.50 -4.82 -12.48
C GLU A 33 13.22 -3.63 -11.85
N MET A 34 12.51 -2.56 -11.48
CA MET A 34 13.10 -1.46 -10.70
C MET A 34 13.64 -1.95 -9.35
N ALA A 35 12.86 -2.77 -8.64
CA ALA A 35 13.28 -3.34 -7.36
C ALA A 35 14.49 -4.28 -7.53
N ARG A 36 14.50 -5.12 -8.59
CA ARG A 36 15.61 -6.00 -8.90
C ARG A 36 16.91 -5.24 -9.18
N VAL A 37 16.83 -4.19 -10.00
CA VAL A 37 17.98 -3.34 -10.30
C VAL A 37 18.53 -2.63 -9.07
N ALA A 38 17.63 -2.13 -8.19
CA ALA A 38 18.03 -1.52 -6.93
C ALA A 38 18.77 -2.52 -6.03
N ASP A 39 18.26 -3.73 -5.92
CA ASP A 39 18.88 -4.81 -5.15
C ASP A 39 20.26 -5.21 -5.72
N GLU A 40 20.38 -5.40 -7.03
CA GLU A 40 21.66 -5.71 -7.71
C GLU A 40 22.72 -4.63 -7.50
N ASN A 41 22.30 -3.38 -7.43
CA ASN A 41 23.19 -2.23 -7.20
C ASN A 41 23.44 -1.92 -5.72
N GLY A 42 22.88 -2.70 -4.80
CA GLY A 42 22.99 -2.44 -3.37
C GLY A 42 22.31 -1.12 -2.93
N GLN A 43 21.28 -0.68 -3.66
CA GLN A 43 20.56 0.54 -3.40
C GLN A 43 19.31 0.25 -2.56
N SER A 44 19.02 1.14 -1.59
CA SER A 44 17.77 1.10 -0.86
C SER A 44 16.65 1.70 -1.71
N LEU A 45 15.53 1.00 -1.79
CA LEU A 45 14.33 1.44 -2.53
C LEU A 45 13.09 1.18 -1.69
N ILE A 46 12.22 2.18 -1.58
CA ILE A 46 10.88 2.05 -1.00
C ILE A 46 9.89 2.21 -2.14
N ILE A 47 9.01 1.24 -2.27
CA ILE A 47 7.90 1.26 -3.23
C ILE A 47 6.60 1.25 -2.45
N GLU A 48 5.76 2.22 -2.70
CA GLU A 48 4.43 2.33 -2.09
C GLU A 48 3.35 2.51 -3.15
N GLY A 49 2.17 2.02 -2.87
CA GLY A 49 1.00 2.25 -3.72
C GLY A 49 -0.10 1.23 -3.48
N VAL A 50 -1.33 1.66 -3.72
CA VAL A 50 -2.53 0.81 -3.61
C VAL A 50 -2.64 -0.22 -4.74
N SER A 51 -1.95 0.02 -5.85
CA SER A 51 -1.94 -0.89 -7.01
C SER A 51 -0.73 -1.83 -7.01
N LEU A 52 -0.15 -2.14 -5.84
CA LEU A 52 0.85 -3.20 -5.72
C LEU A 52 0.13 -4.55 -5.58
N PRO A 53 0.39 -5.52 -6.47
CA PRO A 53 -0.25 -6.83 -6.38
C PRO A 53 0.35 -7.60 -5.19
N VAL A 54 -0.48 -7.84 -4.16
CA VAL A 54 -0.03 -8.39 -2.88
C VAL A 54 0.64 -9.76 -3.04
N VAL A 55 0.07 -10.62 -3.87
CA VAL A 55 0.56 -11.99 -4.08
C VAL A 55 1.94 -11.98 -4.75
N GLU A 56 2.06 -11.27 -5.87
CA GLU A 56 3.29 -11.22 -6.67
C GLU A 56 4.41 -10.48 -5.95
N ALA A 57 4.08 -9.36 -5.32
CA ALA A 57 5.03 -8.57 -4.55
C ALA A 57 5.52 -9.33 -3.31
N GLY A 58 4.64 -10.06 -2.63
CA GLY A 58 5.02 -10.92 -1.52
C GLY A 58 5.97 -12.05 -1.95
N ARG A 59 5.66 -12.75 -3.04
CA ARG A 59 6.54 -13.78 -3.59
C ARG A 59 7.91 -13.23 -4.00
N PHE A 60 7.91 -12.05 -4.62
CA PHE A 60 9.16 -11.40 -5.03
C PHE A 60 10.02 -11.00 -3.81
N ALA A 61 9.42 -10.34 -2.81
CA ALA A 61 10.13 -9.97 -1.58
C ALA A 61 10.68 -11.20 -0.85
N HIS A 62 9.90 -12.27 -0.76
CA HIS A 62 10.34 -13.53 -0.18
C HIS A 62 11.51 -14.15 -0.95
N GLY A 63 11.49 -14.06 -2.29
CA GLY A 63 12.58 -14.55 -3.15
C GLY A 63 13.90 -13.81 -2.97
N LEU A 64 13.86 -12.52 -2.64
CA LEU A 64 15.06 -11.73 -2.31
C LEU A 64 15.63 -12.06 -0.92
N GLY A 65 14.81 -12.60 -0.03
CA GLY A 65 15.18 -12.93 1.35
C GLY A 65 14.94 -11.79 2.34
N LYS A 66 14.64 -12.14 3.57
CA LYS A 66 14.22 -11.23 4.65
C LYS A 66 15.22 -10.10 4.96
N SER A 67 16.50 -10.34 4.78
CA SER A 67 17.55 -9.33 5.02
C SER A 67 17.67 -8.30 3.90
N ARG A 68 17.01 -8.51 2.77
CA ARG A 68 17.10 -7.67 1.57
C ARG A 68 15.79 -7.00 1.20
N ALA A 69 14.65 -7.61 1.52
CA ALA A 69 13.34 -7.08 1.21
C ALA A 69 12.32 -7.40 2.31
N ALA A 70 11.42 -6.46 2.55
CA ALA A 70 10.26 -6.64 3.41
C ALA A 70 9.03 -6.02 2.75
N ALA A 71 7.87 -6.65 2.94
CA ALA A 71 6.60 -6.17 2.46
C ALA A 71 5.68 -5.84 3.66
N PHE A 72 5.03 -4.70 3.61
CA PHE A 72 4.16 -4.20 4.66
C PHE A 72 2.80 -3.82 4.08
N ALA A 73 1.73 -4.20 4.76
CA ALA A 73 0.38 -3.72 4.48
C ALA A 73 -0.11 -2.85 5.64
N ILE A 74 -0.55 -1.64 5.32
CA ILE A 74 -1.13 -0.72 6.31
C ILE A 74 -2.65 -0.80 6.16
N VAL A 75 -3.33 -1.21 7.22
CA VAL A 75 -4.79 -1.34 7.24
C VAL A 75 -5.38 -0.72 8.50
N PHE A 76 -6.61 -0.23 8.40
CA PHE A 76 -7.39 0.11 9.58
C PHE A 76 -8.04 -1.14 10.16
N SER A 77 -8.14 -1.24 11.49
CA SER A 77 -8.96 -2.26 12.12
C SER A 77 -10.45 -2.02 11.83
N GLU A 78 -11.26 -3.08 11.82
CA GLU A 78 -12.71 -2.95 11.66
C GLU A 78 -13.31 -2.00 12.70
N LYS A 79 -12.85 -2.12 13.95
CA LYS A 79 -13.28 -1.23 15.05
C LYS A 79 -12.94 0.23 14.77
N TYR A 80 -11.73 0.49 14.24
CA TYR A 80 -11.30 1.84 13.90
C TYR A 80 -12.18 2.42 12.78
N ILE A 81 -12.39 1.65 11.71
CA ILE A 81 -13.24 2.07 10.59
C ILE A 81 -14.64 2.44 11.06
N ARG A 82 -15.30 1.56 11.85
CA ARG A 82 -16.66 1.80 12.32
C ARG A 82 -16.77 3.03 13.21
N ASN A 83 -15.79 3.27 14.06
CA ASN A 83 -15.83 4.38 15.02
C ASN A 83 -15.37 5.72 14.43
N HIS A 84 -14.61 5.70 13.34
CA HIS A 84 -13.97 6.89 12.76
C HIS A 84 -14.23 7.05 11.27
N TYR A 85 -15.29 6.43 10.74
CA TYR A 85 -15.61 6.47 9.32
C TYR A 85 -15.67 7.89 8.75
N GLU A 86 -16.39 8.80 9.42
CA GLU A 86 -16.48 10.19 8.99
C GLU A 86 -15.11 10.90 8.94
N LEU A 87 -14.27 10.64 9.94
CA LEU A 87 -12.91 11.19 10.00
C LEU A 87 -12.06 10.65 8.85
N ILE A 88 -12.14 9.35 8.55
CA ILE A 88 -11.43 8.73 7.44
C ILE A 88 -11.84 9.38 6.13
N CYS A 89 -13.16 9.54 5.89
CA CYS A 89 -13.68 10.20 4.70
C CYS A 89 -13.23 11.66 4.59
N GLN A 90 -13.26 12.42 5.69
CA GLN A 90 -12.78 13.80 5.71
C GLN A 90 -11.28 13.92 5.39
N LYS A 91 -10.48 12.92 5.79
CA LYS A 91 -9.03 12.92 5.58
C LYS A 91 -8.60 12.25 4.27
N ALA A 92 -9.49 11.59 3.55
CA ALA A 92 -9.17 10.88 2.31
C ALA A 92 -8.49 11.74 1.24
N SER A 93 -8.74 13.04 1.23
CA SER A 93 -8.12 14.01 0.31
C SER A 93 -7.12 14.96 0.98
N ALA A 94 -6.63 14.63 2.20
CA ALA A 94 -5.73 15.51 2.93
C ALA A 94 -4.37 15.72 2.23
N PHE A 95 -3.90 14.73 1.50
CA PHE A 95 -2.62 14.75 0.76
C PHE A 95 -2.80 14.85 -0.75
N GLU A 96 -3.91 14.36 -1.29
CA GLU A 96 -4.25 14.44 -2.70
C GLU A 96 -5.59 15.13 -2.87
N ARG A 97 -5.63 16.19 -3.68
CA ARG A 97 -6.91 16.76 -4.10
C ARG A 97 -7.57 15.80 -5.10
N ARG A 98 -8.34 14.85 -4.57
CA ARG A 98 -9.22 14.02 -5.40
C ARG A 98 -10.45 14.84 -5.75
N VAL A 99 -10.40 15.48 -6.90
CA VAL A 99 -11.54 16.24 -7.43
C VAL A 99 -12.56 15.19 -7.90
N HIS A 100 -13.75 15.16 -7.29
CA HIS A 100 -14.91 14.34 -7.67
C HIS A 100 -14.87 12.83 -7.34
N GLN A 101 -14.29 12.41 -6.21
CA GLN A 101 -14.57 11.08 -5.69
C GLN A 101 -15.48 11.20 -4.45
N ASP A 102 -16.66 10.61 -4.52
CA ASP A 102 -17.47 10.37 -3.34
C ASP A 102 -16.72 9.43 -2.39
N PRO A 103 -16.84 9.63 -1.08
CA PRO A 103 -16.23 8.70 -0.14
C PRO A 103 -16.82 7.29 -0.34
N PRO A 104 -16.00 6.23 -0.20
CA PRO A 104 -16.48 4.86 -0.32
C PRO A 104 -17.57 4.59 0.75
N ALA A 105 -18.55 3.76 0.44
CA ALA A 105 -19.51 3.35 1.46
C ALA A 105 -18.81 2.59 2.60
N LEU A 106 -19.34 2.69 3.81
CA LEU A 106 -18.75 2.03 4.98
C LEU A 106 -18.52 0.53 4.76
N ILE A 107 -19.47 -0.13 4.09
CA ILE A 107 -19.37 -1.57 3.83
C ILE A 107 -18.24 -1.91 2.87
N ASP A 108 -18.03 -1.08 1.85
CA ASP A 108 -16.97 -1.27 0.87
C ASP A 108 -15.60 -1.06 1.54
N LEU A 109 -15.46 -0.01 2.34
CA LEU A 109 -14.24 0.25 3.09
C LEU A 109 -13.89 -0.90 4.05
N LEU A 110 -14.87 -1.47 4.73
CA LEU A 110 -14.70 -2.64 5.60
C LEU A 110 -14.25 -3.86 4.80
N SER A 111 -14.89 -4.11 3.66
CA SER A 111 -14.56 -5.23 2.77
C SER A 111 -13.16 -5.12 2.22
N ASP A 112 -12.76 -3.94 1.73
CA ASP A 112 -11.43 -3.70 1.17
C ASP A 112 -10.33 -3.93 2.21
N HIS A 113 -10.49 -3.38 3.40
CA HIS A 113 -9.49 -3.57 4.47
C HIS A 113 -9.42 -5.02 4.94
N ALA A 114 -10.55 -5.74 4.98
CA ALA A 114 -10.58 -7.16 5.34
C ALA A 114 -9.89 -8.01 4.27
N SER A 115 -10.10 -7.72 2.99
CA SER A 115 -9.44 -8.40 1.88
C SER A 115 -7.93 -8.17 1.89
N ILE A 116 -7.49 -6.90 1.95
CA ILE A 116 -6.07 -6.55 2.01
C ILE A 116 -5.39 -7.22 3.20
N ARG A 117 -6.04 -7.23 4.38
CA ARG A 117 -5.55 -7.92 5.58
C ARG A 117 -5.35 -9.41 5.34
N SER A 118 -6.36 -10.07 4.78
CA SER A 118 -6.31 -11.50 4.48
C SER A 118 -5.19 -11.83 3.49
N ASP A 119 -5.12 -11.09 2.41
CA ASP A 119 -4.12 -11.29 1.36
C ASP A 119 -2.70 -11.04 1.87
N ALA A 120 -2.50 -9.99 2.65
CA ALA A 120 -1.21 -9.68 3.27
C ALA A 120 -0.74 -10.83 4.18
N ILE A 121 -1.59 -11.31 5.08
CA ILE A 121 -1.27 -12.42 5.99
C ILE A 121 -0.94 -13.68 5.21
N ASN A 122 -1.78 -14.04 4.22
CA ASN A 122 -1.62 -15.25 3.43
C ASN A 122 -0.35 -15.24 2.55
N ASN A 123 0.17 -14.06 2.23
CA ASN A 123 1.36 -13.89 1.38
C ASN A 123 2.59 -13.41 2.15
N GLY A 124 2.58 -13.50 3.48
CA GLY A 124 3.75 -13.25 4.33
C GLY A 124 4.16 -11.79 4.46
N TRP A 125 3.24 -10.86 4.22
CA TRP A 125 3.46 -9.44 4.49
C TRP A 125 3.35 -9.15 5.97
N THR A 126 4.12 -8.19 6.46
CA THR A 126 3.95 -7.66 7.81
C THR A 126 2.76 -6.71 7.84
N LEU A 127 1.82 -6.98 8.74
CA LEU A 127 0.64 -6.16 8.88
C LEU A 127 0.89 -5.01 9.87
N LEU A 128 0.63 -3.79 9.44
CA LEU A 128 0.61 -2.59 10.27
C LEU A 128 -0.85 -2.15 10.46
N GLU A 129 -1.45 -2.60 11.56
CA GLU A 129 -2.84 -2.30 11.86
C GLU A 129 -2.97 -0.99 12.64
N ILE A 130 -3.84 -0.12 12.18
CA ILE A 130 -4.21 1.14 12.85
C ILE A 130 -5.55 0.91 13.56
N ASP A 131 -5.52 0.94 14.89
CA ASP A 131 -6.66 0.65 15.77
C ASP A 131 -7.09 1.86 16.62
N SER A 132 -6.30 2.93 16.63
CA SER A 132 -6.62 4.16 17.36
C SER A 132 -6.03 5.39 16.68
N PRO A 133 -6.63 6.60 16.88
CA PRO A 133 -6.07 7.86 16.37
C PRO A 133 -4.66 8.14 16.88
N ASP A 134 -4.38 7.75 18.12
CA ASP A 134 -3.09 7.95 18.76
C ASP A 134 -1.95 7.17 18.07
N VAL A 135 -2.26 6.05 17.46
CA VAL A 135 -1.28 5.27 16.68
C VAL A 135 -0.84 6.08 15.47
N TRP A 136 -1.78 6.76 14.81
CA TRP A 136 -1.49 7.63 13.69
C TRP A 136 -0.67 8.86 14.09
N GLU A 137 -1.05 9.53 15.17
CA GLU A 137 -0.33 10.70 15.66
C GLU A 137 1.04 10.35 16.28
N ARG A 138 1.15 9.22 16.98
CA ARG A 138 2.42 8.79 17.60
C ARG A 138 3.38 8.16 16.61
N LYS A 139 2.89 7.34 15.67
CA LYS A 139 3.74 6.62 14.70
C LYS A 139 4.15 7.50 13.52
N ILE A 140 3.32 8.46 13.10
CA ILE A 140 3.59 9.34 11.96
C ILE A 140 4.05 10.72 12.39
N GLY A 141 3.56 11.24 13.53
CA GLY A 141 3.93 12.55 14.03
C GLY A 141 5.31 12.62 14.69
N ARG A 142 5.87 11.49 15.11
CA ARG A 142 7.25 11.40 15.60
C ARG A 142 8.07 10.58 14.62
N GLN A 143 8.77 11.28 13.78
CA GLN A 143 9.70 10.76 12.76
C GLN A 143 10.75 9.75 13.32
N GLN A 144 10.79 9.55 14.66
CA GLN A 144 11.76 8.70 15.34
C GLN A 144 11.29 7.26 15.60
N ASP A 145 9.96 7.00 15.65
CA ASP A 145 9.44 5.69 16.06
C ASP A 145 9.07 4.76 14.89
N PHE A 146 8.76 5.34 13.74
CA PHE A 146 8.42 4.57 12.54
C PHE A 146 9.59 3.70 12.01
N PRO A 147 10.82 4.19 11.98
CA PRO A 147 11.95 3.38 11.52
C PRO A 147 12.27 2.16 12.39
N ALA A 148 12.01 2.22 13.70
CA ALA A 148 12.41 1.16 14.63
C ALA A 148 11.61 -0.13 14.45
N GLU A 149 10.30 -0.06 14.20
CA GLU A 149 9.48 -1.26 13.91
C GLU A 149 9.78 -1.84 12.53
N ILE A 150 10.00 -0.97 11.54
CA ILE A 150 10.41 -1.39 10.20
C ILE A 150 11.81 -2.00 10.26
N LEU A 151 12.75 -1.35 10.93
CA LEU A 151 14.11 -1.88 11.12
C LEU A 151 14.12 -3.18 11.93
N LYS A 152 13.22 -3.33 12.89
CA LYS A 152 13.09 -4.57 13.67
C LYS A 152 12.50 -5.70 12.84
N ALA A 153 11.57 -5.40 11.94
CA ALA A 153 11.02 -6.38 11.00
C ALA A 153 12.02 -6.76 9.89
N LEU A 154 12.93 -5.84 9.52
CA LEU A 154 14.02 -6.12 8.59
C LEU A 154 15.19 -6.88 9.24
N ALA A 155 15.31 -6.85 10.57
CA ALA A 155 16.37 -7.52 11.32
C ALA A 155 15.97 -8.91 11.86
N ALA A 156 14.71 -9.29 11.73
CA ALA A 156 14.16 -10.58 12.14
C ALA A 156 14.06 -11.57 10.98
#